data_7b0dfdbb98f4753db14561e0bace9773
#
_entry.id   7b0dfdbb98f4753db14561e0bace9773
#
_cell.length_a   1.000
_cell.length_b   1.000
_cell.length_c   1.000
_cell.angle_alpha   90.00
_cell.angle_beta   90.00
_cell.angle_gamma   90.00
#
_symmetry.space_group_name_H-M   'P 1'
#
loop_
_entity.id
_entity.type
_entity.pdbx_description
1 polymer ?
#
loop_
_entity_poly.entity_id
_entity_poly.type
_entity_poly.pdbx_seq_one_letter_code
_entity_poly.pdbx_strand_id
1 'polypeptide(L)'
;MPDRPDFQFENEASPPQLTLSGDWTVHTIRDVSERLAAVQKSDVKELQADCTDLGRLDTAGAFIIDRFACRAGAGEVKAVNVSPQVSALLEQAASLRPEEREEKSKTEYGVVDLLERTGRTTMSFLEETTATLAFLGETIASMAHMVTRPSKMRWTALVSVMEDSGLD
;
A
#
# COMPACT_ATOMS: atom_id res chain seq x y z
N MET A 1 -8.99 -21.40 16.12
CA MET A 1 -8.47 -21.36 14.75
C MET A 1 -9.09 -20.17 14.08
N PRO A 2 -8.38 -19.38 13.28
CA PRO A 2 -9.02 -18.34 12.50
C PRO A 2 -10.06 -18.96 11.57
N ASP A 3 -11.25 -18.40 11.56
CA ASP A 3 -12.34 -18.89 10.73
C ASP A 3 -12.03 -18.55 9.25
N ARG A 4 -12.26 -19.49 8.33
CA ARG A 4 -11.93 -19.25 6.92
C ARG A 4 -12.84 -18.15 6.37
N PRO A 5 -12.28 -17.13 5.70
CA PRO A 5 -13.09 -16.11 5.05
C PRO A 5 -13.85 -16.72 3.89
N ASP A 6 -15.11 -16.33 3.76
CA ASP A 6 -15.95 -16.68 2.61
C ASP A 6 -16.85 -15.50 2.23
N PHE A 7 -17.39 -15.53 1.03
CA PHE A 7 -18.30 -14.51 0.54
C PHE A 7 -19.35 -15.09 -0.40
N GLN A 8 -20.51 -14.46 -0.42
CA GLN A 8 -21.56 -14.69 -1.41
C GLN A 8 -21.90 -13.35 -2.05
N PHE A 9 -21.95 -13.31 -3.37
CA PHE A 9 -22.28 -12.11 -4.11
C PHE A 9 -23.56 -12.33 -4.92
N GLU A 10 -24.62 -11.60 -4.56
CA GLU A 10 -25.92 -11.61 -5.22
C GLU A 10 -26.08 -10.34 -6.05
N ASN A 11 -25.82 -10.47 -7.34
CA ASN A 11 -25.92 -9.36 -8.28
C ASN A 11 -27.37 -9.02 -8.66
N GLU A 12 -28.29 -9.97 -8.54
CA GLU A 12 -29.71 -9.80 -8.89
C GLU A 12 -30.53 -9.09 -7.79
N ALA A 13 -29.97 -8.96 -6.59
CA ALA A 13 -30.58 -8.20 -5.50
C ALA A 13 -30.60 -6.69 -5.83
N SER A 14 -31.55 -5.97 -5.26
CA SER A 14 -31.66 -4.51 -5.43
C SER A 14 -31.72 -3.82 -4.07
N PRO A 15 -30.60 -3.24 -3.56
CA PRO A 15 -29.26 -3.17 -4.15
C PRO A 15 -28.53 -4.52 -4.14
N PRO A 16 -27.53 -4.72 -5.02
CA PRO A 16 -26.69 -5.90 -5.00
C PRO A 16 -26.02 -6.10 -3.65
N GLN A 17 -25.97 -7.36 -3.20
CA GLN A 17 -25.55 -7.70 -1.86
C GLN A 17 -24.28 -8.55 -1.87
N LEU A 18 -23.33 -8.19 -1.01
CA LEU A 18 -22.13 -8.96 -0.71
C LEU A 18 -22.18 -9.42 0.75
N THR A 19 -22.44 -10.69 0.98
CA THR A 19 -22.40 -11.28 2.32
C THR A 19 -20.99 -11.76 2.64
N LEU A 20 -20.47 -11.32 3.78
CA LEU A 20 -19.10 -11.62 4.23
C LEU A 20 -19.17 -12.50 5.48
N SER A 21 -18.33 -13.54 5.53
CA SER A 21 -18.23 -14.43 6.67
C SER A 21 -16.78 -14.79 6.99
N GLY A 22 -16.50 -15.17 8.26
CA GLY A 22 -15.19 -15.57 8.73
C GLY A 22 -14.20 -14.41 8.95
N ASP A 23 -12.92 -14.75 9.10
CA ASP A 23 -11.85 -13.81 9.43
C ASP A 23 -11.19 -13.25 8.16
N TRP A 24 -11.32 -11.96 7.91
CA TRP A 24 -10.76 -11.25 6.76
C TRP A 24 -9.48 -10.51 7.14
N THR A 25 -8.40 -11.27 7.29
CA THR A 25 -7.09 -10.74 7.70
C THR A 25 -6.01 -11.09 6.67
N VAL A 26 -4.88 -10.40 6.72
CA VAL A 26 -3.73 -10.64 5.83
C VAL A 26 -3.31 -12.11 5.75
N HIS A 27 -3.57 -12.88 6.81
CA HIS A 27 -3.19 -14.30 6.86
C HIS A 27 -4.22 -15.24 6.20
N THR A 28 -5.45 -14.79 6.03
CA THR A 28 -6.57 -15.64 5.57
C THR A 28 -7.11 -15.25 4.20
N ILE A 29 -6.92 -14.00 3.76
CA ILE A 29 -7.57 -13.44 2.56
C ILE A 29 -7.02 -13.94 1.22
N ARG A 30 -5.94 -14.69 1.19
CA ARG A 30 -5.28 -15.08 -0.07
C ARG A 30 -6.24 -15.78 -1.03
N ASP A 31 -6.87 -16.86 -0.55
CA ASP A 31 -7.76 -17.69 -1.39
C ASP A 31 -9.02 -16.92 -1.82
N VAL A 32 -9.54 -16.08 -0.91
CA VAL A 32 -10.73 -15.26 -1.18
C VAL A 32 -10.44 -14.14 -2.17
N SER A 33 -9.26 -13.54 -2.11
CA SER A 33 -8.88 -12.45 -3.02
C SER A 33 -8.84 -12.90 -4.48
N GLU A 34 -8.40 -14.14 -4.76
CA GLU A 34 -8.41 -14.72 -6.10
C GLU A 34 -9.84 -15.00 -6.58
N ARG A 35 -10.70 -15.54 -5.71
CA ARG A 35 -12.11 -15.79 -6.01
C ARG A 35 -12.88 -14.50 -6.26
N LEU A 36 -12.67 -13.46 -5.46
CA LEU A 36 -13.24 -12.12 -5.67
C LEU A 36 -12.77 -11.50 -6.99
N ALA A 37 -11.51 -11.73 -7.35
CA ALA A 37 -10.97 -11.23 -8.61
C ALA A 37 -11.59 -11.91 -9.84
N ALA A 38 -12.10 -13.12 -9.70
CA ALA A 38 -12.75 -13.89 -10.76
C ALA A 38 -14.21 -13.50 -10.99
N VAL A 39 -14.84 -12.77 -10.04
CA VAL A 39 -16.22 -12.30 -10.21
C VAL A 39 -16.28 -11.28 -11.34
N GLN A 40 -17.23 -11.49 -12.26
CA GLN A 40 -17.43 -10.61 -13.41
C GLN A 40 -17.83 -9.19 -12.98
N LYS A 41 -17.38 -8.20 -13.76
CA LYS A 41 -17.78 -6.81 -13.61
C LYS A 41 -19.31 -6.71 -13.73
N SER A 42 -19.92 -6.12 -12.73
CA SER A 42 -21.33 -5.74 -12.74
C SER A 42 -21.37 -4.21 -12.75
N ASP A 43 -22.32 -3.63 -13.47
CA ASP A 43 -22.51 -2.17 -13.47
C ASP A 43 -23.39 -1.79 -12.28
N VAL A 44 -22.80 -1.88 -11.09
CA VAL A 44 -23.47 -1.69 -9.81
C VAL A 44 -23.12 -0.30 -9.27
N LYS A 45 -24.12 0.55 -9.06
CA LYS A 45 -23.91 1.90 -8.52
C LYS A 45 -23.69 1.91 -7.00
N GLU A 46 -24.40 1.02 -6.29
CA GLU A 46 -24.33 0.87 -4.83
C GLU A 46 -24.16 -0.61 -4.51
N LEU A 47 -23.30 -0.94 -3.56
CA LEU A 47 -23.08 -2.30 -3.07
C LEU A 47 -23.39 -2.34 -1.58
N GLN A 48 -24.27 -3.25 -1.19
CA GLN A 48 -24.53 -3.51 0.22
C GLN A 48 -23.67 -4.66 0.72
N ALA A 49 -22.83 -4.41 1.72
CA ALA A 49 -22.01 -5.43 2.37
C ALA A 49 -22.65 -5.85 3.69
N ASP A 50 -23.12 -7.09 3.77
CA ASP A 50 -23.64 -7.68 5.00
C ASP A 50 -22.47 -8.31 5.77
N CYS A 51 -22.24 -7.81 6.97
CA CYS A 51 -21.14 -8.20 7.85
C CYS A 51 -21.64 -8.98 9.10
N THR A 52 -22.86 -9.56 9.04
CA THR A 52 -23.45 -10.27 10.20
C THR A 52 -22.54 -11.40 10.70
N ASP A 53 -21.98 -12.19 9.79
CA ASP A 53 -21.13 -13.33 10.10
C ASP A 53 -19.64 -13.01 9.93
N LEU A 54 -19.31 -11.72 9.81
CA LEU A 54 -17.93 -11.26 9.72
C LEU A 54 -17.22 -11.40 11.08
N GLY A 55 -16.15 -12.17 11.14
CA GLY A 55 -15.32 -12.32 12.32
C GLY A 55 -14.39 -11.12 12.50
N ARG A 56 -13.11 -11.30 12.26
CA ARG A 56 -12.11 -10.22 12.34
C ARG A 56 -11.87 -9.61 10.97
N LEU A 57 -11.80 -8.29 10.94
CA LEU A 57 -11.38 -7.53 9.77
C LEU A 57 -10.13 -6.72 10.08
N ASP A 58 -9.13 -6.80 9.21
CA ASP A 58 -7.98 -5.91 9.23
C ASP A 58 -7.95 -4.98 7.99
N THR A 59 -6.96 -4.10 7.92
CA THR A 59 -6.80 -3.15 6.82
C THR A 59 -6.67 -3.86 5.46
N ALA A 60 -6.03 -5.03 5.41
CA ALA A 60 -5.89 -5.79 4.17
C ALA A 60 -7.23 -6.36 3.70
N GLY A 61 -8.03 -6.90 4.63
CA GLY A 61 -9.39 -7.36 4.36
C GLY A 61 -10.29 -6.22 3.87
N ALA A 62 -10.27 -5.08 4.56
CA ALA A 62 -11.03 -3.89 4.17
C ALA A 62 -10.65 -3.40 2.77
N PHE A 63 -9.36 -3.37 2.45
CA PHE A 63 -8.87 -2.99 1.12
C PHE A 63 -9.34 -3.94 0.01
N ILE A 64 -9.37 -5.26 0.25
CA ILE A 64 -9.84 -6.23 -0.73
C ILE A 64 -11.34 -6.08 -0.99
N ILE A 65 -12.14 -5.83 0.05
CA ILE A 65 -13.59 -5.56 -0.06
C ILE A 65 -13.82 -4.28 -0.87
N ASP A 66 -13.10 -3.21 -0.55
CA ASP A 66 -13.20 -1.94 -1.28
C ASP A 66 -12.80 -2.07 -2.74
N ARG A 67 -11.69 -2.77 -3.00
CA ARG A 67 -11.24 -3.05 -4.37
C ARG A 67 -12.24 -3.89 -5.18
N PHE A 68 -12.94 -4.82 -4.53
CA PHE A 68 -14.03 -5.56 -5.16
C PHE A 68 -15.17 -4.62 -5.55
N ALA A 69 -15.61 -3.76 -4.62
CA ALA A 69 -16.67 -2.80 -4.87
C ALA A 69 -16.34 -1.86 -6.05
N CYS A 70 -15.11 -1.32 -6.09
CA CYS A 70 -14.64 -0.51 -7.21
C CYS A 70 -14.70 -1.28 -8.55
N ARG A 71 -14.31 -2.55 -8.56
CA ARG A 71 -14.39 -3.39 -9.78
C ARG A 71 -15.81 -3.68 -10.20
N ALA A 72 -16.70 -3.86 -9.24
CA ALA A 72 -18.14 -4.02 -9.49
C ALA A 72 -18.81 -2.73 -10.00
N GLY A 73 -18.12 -1.60 -9.98
CA GLY A 73 -18.65 -0.30 -10.40
C GLY A 73 -19.30 0.49 -9.26
N ALA A 74 -19.28 -0.05 -8.03
CA ALA A 74 -19.89 0.61 -6.89
C ALA A 74 -19.05 1.81 -6.42
N GLY A 75 -19.66 2.99 -6.45
CA GLY A 75 -19.05 4.21 -5.91
C GLY A 75 -18.95 4.17 -4.39
N GLU A 76 -19.89 3.52 -3.73
CA GLU A 76 -19.96 3.43 -2.27
C GLU A 76 -20.35 2.02 -1.82
N VAL A 77 -19.75 1.58 -0.72
CA VAL A 77 -20.09 0.33 -0.05
C VAL A 77 -20.88 0.67 1.20
N LYS A 78 -22.15 0.30 1.24
CA LYS A 78 -22.97 0.42 2.44
C LYS A 78 -22.85 -0.83 3.27
N ALA A 79 -22.06 -0.76 4.33
CA ALA A 79 -21.92 -1.85 5.27
C ALA A 79 -23.12 -1.90 6.23
N VAL A 80 -23.73 -3.07 6.37
CA VAL A 80 -24.83 -3.33 7.30
C VAL A 80 -24.42 -4.35 8.34
N ASN A 81 -25.03 -4.27 9.53
CA ASN A 81 -24.75 -5.17 10.66
C ASN A 81 -23.26 -5.16 11.07
N VAL A 82 -22.66 -3.96 11.07
CA VAL A 82 -21.22 -3.79 11.35
C VAL A 82 -20.96 -3.17 12.72
N SER A 83 -19.84 -3.52 13.32
CA SER A 83 -19.34 -2.78 14.48
C SER A 83 -18.74 -1.43 14.05
N PRO A 84 -18.69 -0.41 14.95
CA PRO A 84 -18.09 0.89 14.61
C PRO A 84 -16.64 0.79 14.14
N GLN A 85 -15.89 -0.20 14.63
CA GLN A 85 -14.50 -0.43 14.22
C GLN A 85 -14.39 -0.93 12.78
N VAL A 86 -15.27 -1.85 12.38
CA VAL A 86 -15.35 -2.38 11.00
C VAL A 86 -15.78 -1.27 10.04
N SER A 87 -16.78 -0.46 10.40
CA SER A 87 -17.20 0.70 9.61
C SER A 87 -16.04 1.67 9.36
N ALA A 88 -15.31 2.04 10.42
CA ALA A 88 -14.16 2.93 10.31
C ALA A 88 -13.06 2.38 9.39
N LEU A 89 -12.80 1.06 9.42
CA LEU A 89 -11.81 0.43 8.53
C LEU A 89 -12.26 0.45 7.07
N LEU A 90 -13.54 0.21 6.79
CA LEU A 90 -14.08 0.27 5.43
C LEU A 90 -14.07 1.72 4.89
N GLU A 91 -14.45 2.70 5.71
CA GLU A 91 -14.37 4.11 5.35
C GLU A 91 -12.91 4.56 5.10
N GLN A 92 -11.98 4.10 5.92
CA GLN A 92 -10.57 4.37 5.71
C GLN A 92 -10.06 3.74 4.41
N ALA A 93 -10.45 2.50 4.10
CA ALA A 93 -10.10 1.86 2.83
C ALA A 93 -10.65 2.64 1.64
N ALA A 94 -11.91 3.10 1.73
CA ALA A 94 -12.54 3.91 0.69
C ALA A 94 -11.85 5.28 0.50
N SER A 95 -11.37 5.90 1.58
CA SER A 95 -10.63 7.17 1.51
C SER A 95 -9.25 7.06 0.85
N LEU A 96 -8.69 5.87 0.81
CA LEU A 96 -7.41 5.57 0.16
C LEU A 96 -7.56 5.23 -1.32
N ARG A 97 -8.79 5.25 -1.87
CA ARG A 97 -8.99 5.11 -3.31
C ARG A 97 -8.14 6.16 -4.01
N PRO A 98 -7.28 5.81 -4.96
CA PRO A 98 -6.72 6.80 -5.84
C PRO A 98 -7.91 7.54 -6.47
N GLU A 99 -8.00 8.86 -6.30
CA GLU A 99 -8.92 9.67 -7.12
C GLU A 99 -8.83 9.13 -8.53
N GLU A 100 -9.97 8.85 -9.17
CA GLU A 100 -10.02 8.39 -10.55
C GLU A 100 -9.18 9.34 -11.42
N ARG A 101 -7.90 9.09 -11.45
CA ARG A 101 -7.13 9.41 -12.64
C ARG A 101 -7.79 8.53 -13.67
N GLU A 102 -8.64 9.16 -14.50
CA GLU A 102 -9.23 8.54 -15.68
C GLU A 102 -8.29 7.44 -16.14
N GLU A 103 -8.71 6.17 -15.93
CA GLU A 103 -8.07 5.07 -16.62
C GLU A 103 -8.24 5.37 -18.10
N LYS A 104 -7.35 6.23 -18.63
CA LYS A 104 -7.14 6.32 -20.05
C LYS A 104 -6.98 4.88 -20.48
N SER A 105 -8.09 4.38 -20.99
CA SER A 105 -8.25 3.19 -21.79
C SER A 105 -6.95 2.38 -21.90
N LYS A 106 -6.97 1.13 -21.45
CA LYS A 106 -5.98 0.09 -21.82
C LYS A 106 -5.98 -0.10 -23.33
N THR A 107 -5.60 0.91 -24.05
CA THR A 107 -5.41 0.84 -25.47
C THR A 107 -4.07 1.47 -25.76
N GLU A 108 -3.16 0.58 -26.13
CA GLU A 108 -1.81 0.87 -26.59
C GLU A 108 -0.86 1.35 -25.48
N TYR A 109 -0.26 0.40 -24.77
CA TYR A 109 1.08 0.62 -24.24
C TYR A 109 2.01 0.84 -25.43
N GLY A 110 1.99 2.06 -25.97
CA GLY A 110 2.92 2.47 -26.99
C GLY A 110 4.33 2.40 -26.42
N VAL A 111 5.29 2.04 -27.25
CA VAL A 111 6.72 2.07 -26.90
C VAL A 111 7.12 3.38 -26.26
N VAL A 112 6.43 4.46 -26.59
CA VAL A 112 6.61 5.82 -26.04
C VAL A 112 6.24 5.90 -24.55
N ASP A 113 5.13 5.29 -24.12
CA ASP A 113 4.70 5.30 -22.71
C ASP A 113 5.65 4.46 -21.83
N LEU A 114 6.13 3.33 -22.39
CA LEU A 114 7.16 2.53 -21.76
C LEU A 114 8.48 3.31 -21.61
N LEU A 115 8.87 4.04 -22.66
CA LEU A 115 10.08 4.87 -22.65
C LEU A 115 9.95 6.04 -21.66
N GLU A 116 8.80 6.71 -21.61
CA GLU A 116 8.55 7.81 -20.68
C GLU A 116 8.58 7.33 -19.22
N ARG A 117 7.96 6.20 -18.93
CA ARG A 117 7.96 5.61 -17.60
C ARG A 117 9.36 5.15 -17.19
N THR A 118 10.08 4.50 -18.09
CA THR A 118 11.47 4.07 -17.86
C THR A 118 12.40 5.29 -17.73
N GLY A 119 12.25 6.29 -18.58
CA GLY A 119 13.04 7.53 -18.54
C GLY A 119 12.87 8.29 -17.23
N ARG A 120 11.64 8.41 -16.72
CA ARG A 120 11.35 9.10 -15.46
C ARG A 120 11.96 8.36 -14.26
N THR A 121 11.88 7.03 -14.25
CA THR A 121 12.50 6.22 -13.19
C THR A 121 14.03 6.27 -13.25
N THR A 122 14.61 6.34 -14.45
CA THR A 122 16.06 6.44 -14.64
C THR A 122 16.58 7.81 -14.20
N MET A 123 15.83 8.88 -14.47
CA MET A 123 16.19 10.23 -14.04
C MET A 123 16.21 10.37 -12.52
N SER A 124 15.18 9.90 -11.83
CA SER A 124 15.15 9.92 -10.36
C SER A 124 16.26 9.05 -9.74
N PHE A 125 16.59 7.91 -10.36
CA PHE A 125 17.72 7.08 -9.93
C PHE A 125 19.06 7.79 -10.11
N LEU A 126 19.26 8.53 -11.20
CA LEU A 126 20.48 9.31 -11.43
C LEU A 126 20.63 10.47 -10.43
N GLU A 127 19.55 11.17 -10.09
CA GLU A 127 19.57 12.23 -9.08
C GLU A 127 19.94 11.67 -7.71
N GLU A 128 19.39 10.56 -7.31
CA GLU A 128 19.66 9.90 -6.04
C GLU A 128 21.10 9.33 -5.98
N THR A 129 21.58 8.80 -7.10
CA THR A 129 22.95 8.28 -7.24
C THR A 129 23.98 9.42 -7.16
N THR A 130 23.71 10.57 -7.80
CA THR A 130 24.62 11.72 -7.72
C THR A 130 24.72 12.31 -6.31
N ALA A 131 23.62 12.36 -5.57
CA ALA A 131 23.61 12.79 -4.17
C ALA A 131 24.44 11.84 -3.29
N THR A 132 24.30 10.54 -3.49
CA THR A 132 25.05 9.51 -2.77
C THR A 132 26.56 9.58 -3.09
N LEU A 133 26.92 9.77 -4.37
CA LEU A 133 28.31 9.93 -4.80
C LEU A 133 28.92 11.23 -4.27
N ALA A 134 28.17 12.32 -4.21
CA ALA A 134 28.62 13.57 -3.63
C ALA A 134 28.91 13.40 -2.13
N PHE A 135 28.00 12.77 -1.38
CA PHE A 135 28.22 12.45 0.03
C PHE A 135 29.45 11.58 0.26
N LEU A 136 29.62 10.53 -0.56
CA LEU A 136 30.80 9.65 -0.49
C LEU A 136 32.10 10.41 -0.79
N GLY A 137 32.07 11.27 -1.82
CA GLY A 137 33.18 12.13 -2.19
C GLY A 137 33.60 13.08 -1.06
N GLU A 138 32.61 13.72 -0.42
CA GLU A 138 32.84 14.62 0.71
C GLU A 138 33.38 13.87 1.94
N THR A 139 32.90 12.67 2.19
CA THR A 139 33.40 11.81 3.26
C THR A 139 34.86 11.42 3.03
N ILE A 140 35.21 11.00 1.81
CA ILE A 140 36.59 10.64 1.44
C ILE A 140 37.48 11.87 1.53
N ALA A 141 37.06 13.01 1.03
CA ALA A 141 37.79 14.26 1.09
C ALA A 141 38.07 14.70 2.55
N SER A 142 37.05 14.57 3.40
CA SER A 142 37.15 14.86 4.84
C SER A 142 38.16 13.93 5.53
N MET A 143 38.11 12.63 5.23
CA MET A 143 39.09 11.65 5.74
C MET A 143 40.49 11.96 5.26
N ALA A 144 40.69 12.26 3.98
CA ALA A 144 41.98 12.64 3.44
C ALA A 144 42.52 13.92 4.09
N HIS A 145 41.65 14.91 4.33
CA HIS A 145 42.01 16.14 5.02
C HIS A 145 42.41 15.89 6.49
N MET A 146 41.78 14.95 7.15
CA MET A 146 42.09 14.53 8.52
C MET A 146 43.46 13.87 8.60
N VAL A 147 43.80 13.01 7.65
CA VAL A 147 45.13 12.34 7.59
C VAL A 147 46.23 13.33 7.27
N THR A 148 45.96 14.33 6.40
CA THR A 148 46.99 15.31 6.01
C THR A 148 47.24 16.42 7.06
N ARG A 149 46.29 16.62 7.99
CA ARG A 149 46.38 17.65 9.05
C ARG A 149 46.04 17.13 10.44
N PRO A 150 46.80 16.21 11.01
CA PRO A 150 46.49 15.56 12.29
C PRO A 150 46.51 16.54 13.49
N SER A 151 47.20 17.67 13.36
CA SER A 151 47.26 18.68 14.42
C SER A 151 45.97 19.44 14.71
N LYS A 152 44.93 19.32 13.82
CA LYS A 152 43.63 19.90 14.04
C LYS A 152 42.60 18.91 14.62
N MET A 153 43.00 17.68 14.82
CA MET A 153 42.14 16.65 15.38
C MET A 153 41.95 16.89 16.89
N ARG A 154 40.68 17.08 17.27
CA ARG A 154 40.28 17.18 18.68
C ARG A 154 40.12 15.74 19.23
N TRP A 155 41.24 15.12 19.57
CA TRP A 155 41.28 13.74 20.08
C TRP A 155 40.38 13.51 21.27
N THR A 156 40.22 14.51 22.15
CA THR A 156 39.31 14.45 23.30
C THR A 156 37.84 14.30 22.87
N ALA A 157 37.40 14.94 21.80
CA ALA A 157 36.03 14.82 21.31
C ALA A 157 35.79 13.45 20.63
N LEU A 158 36.80 12.90 19.94
CA LEU A 158 36.72 11.59 19.33
C LEU A 158 36.58 10.48 20.39
N VAL A 159 37.37 10.55 21.45
CA VAL A 159 37.33 9.58 22.56
C VAL A 159 35.99 9.67 23.28
N SER A 160 35.47 10.87 23.54
CA SER A 160 34.16 11.07 24.18
C SER A 160 33.00 10.47 23.34
N VAL A 161 33.00 10.65 22.02
CA VAL A 161 31.97 10.06 21.14
C VAL A 161 32.08 8.53 21.06
N MET A 162 33.31 7.99 21.08
CA MET A 162 33.51 6.54 21.13
C MET A 162 33.06 5.93 22.45
N GLU A 163 33.26 6.64 23.56
CA GLU A 163 32.83 6.24 24.90
C GLU A 163 31.29 6.26 25.02
N ASP A 164 30.65 7.26 24.43
CA ASP A 164 29.18 7.42 24.43
C ASP A 164 28.47 6.45 23.49
N SER A 165 29.17 6.00 22.43
CA SER A 165 28.55 5.16 21.37
C SER A 165 28.88 3.66 21.49
N GLY A 166 29.79 3.22 22.33
CA GLY A 166 30.30 1.86 22.19
C GLY A 166 30.74 1.13 23.45
N LEU A 167 30.63 1.69 24.63
CA LEU A 167 31.06 1.05 25.88
C LEU A 167 29.97 1.17 26.98
N ASP A 168 28.85 0.52 26.73
CA ASP A 168 27.90 0.20 27.78
C ASP A 168 27.66 -1.33 27.81
#